data_ad09b89908b85c7560d703ccf6306896
#
_entry.id   ad09b89908b85c7560d703ccf6306896
#
_cell.length_a   1.000
_cell.length_b   1.000
_cell.length_c   1.000
_cell.angle_alpha   90.00
_cell.angle_beta   90.00
_cell.angle_gamma   90.00
#
_symmetry.space_group_name_H-M   'P 1'
#
loop_
_entity.id
_entity.type
_entity.pdbx_description
1 polymer ?
#
loop_
_entity_poly.entity_id
_entity_poly.type
_entity_poly.pdbx_seq_one_letter_code
_entity_poly.pdbx_strand_id
1 'polypeptide(L)'
;VESIDGVHGDRSGGWDWLYFINGIEADRGAADYRLRPGDREWWDYRYWNDLIQVPVAIGSWPEPFVHGFDGHRPRAVDVAGLPCSADVAGTLRAAGARLTERPSPFTVRVETFAQAAAAFSPDVWRGRGLTVYLDAGRVMVYRTPGGPRPEPDAHALIAAYQPGEATGRSAELIVAGDIPRAACAAARTLAEHPGAVA
;
A
#
# COMPACT_ATOMS: atom_id res chain seq x y z
N VAL A 1 -8.39 -18.58 9.41
CA VAL A 1 -9.32 -18.15 10.47
C VAL A 1 -10.73 -18.50 10.01
N GLU A 2 -11.52 -19.09 10.89
CA GLU A 2 -12.90 -19.49 10.53
C GLU A 2 -13.85 -18.31 10.62
N SER A 3 -13.69 -17.47 11.63
CA SER A 3 -14.49 -16.26 11.80
C SER A 3 -13.78 -15.24 12.69
N ILE A 4 -14.11 -13.96 12.50
CA ILE A 4 -13.74 -12.85 13.38
C ILE A 4 -15.01 -12.07 13.67
N ASP A 5 -15.30 -11.82 14.95
CA ASP A 5 -16.48 -11.07 15.41
C ASP A 5 -17.82 -11.57 14.80
N GLY A 6 -17.94 -12.89 14.67
CA GLY A 6 -19.13 -13.55 14.11
C GLY A 6 -19.24 -13.50 12.58
N VAL A 7 -18.30 -12.88 11.88
CA VAL A 7 -18.24 -12.89 10.42
C VAL A 7 -17.41 -14.08 9.96
N HIS A 8 -18.06 -15.04 9.30
CA HIS A 8 -17.42 -16.24 8.79
C HIS A 8 -16.90 -16.06 7.37
N GLY A 9 -15.80 -16.74 7.03
CA GLY A 9 -15.37 -16.89 5.65
C GLY A 9 -16.43 -17.63 4.83
N ASP A 10 -16.66 -17.18 3.61
CA ASP A 10 -17.52 -17.83 2.63
C ASP A 10 -16.75 -18.12 1.35
N ARG A 11 -16.08 -19.26 1.33
CA ARG A 11 -15.28 -19.68 0.16
C ARG A 11 -16.10 -19.88 -1.09
N SER A 12 -17.38 -20.29 -0.94
CA SER A 12 -18.27 -20.48 -2.09
C SER A 12 -18.71 -19.15 -2.69
N GLY A 13 -18.87 -18.13 -1.87
CA GLY A 13 -19.14 -16.76 -2.27
C GLY A 13 -17.89 -15.94 -2.61
N GLY A 14 -16.71 -16.50 -2.42
CA GLY A 14 -15.45 -15.80 -2.72
C GLY A 14 -15.02 -14.79 -1.65
N TRP A 15 -15.49 -14.93 -0.42
CA TRP A 15 -15.13 -14.05 0.69
C TRP A 15 -14.30 -14.80 1.73
N ASP A 16 -13.22 -14.18 2.20
CA ASP A 16 -12.40 -14.76 3.26
C ASP A 16 -11.67 -13.66 4.06
N TRP A 17 -11.13 -14.08 5.20
CA TRP A 17 -10.27 -13.28 6.05
C TRP A 17 -8.81 -13.42 5.62
N LEU A 18 -8.21 -12.33 5.16
CA LEU A 18 -6.79 -12.21 4.88
C LEU A 18 -6.14 -11.41 6.00
N TYR A 19 -4.90 -11.75 6.36
CA TYR A 19 -4.18 -10.99 7.36
C TYR A 19 -2.86 -10.46 6.86
N PHE A 20 -2.48 -9.33 7.41
CA PHE A 20 -1.32 -8.55 7.04
C PHE A 20 -0.48 -8.29 8.27
N ILE A 21 0.83 -8.33 8.11
CA ILE A 21 1.79 -7.92 9.12
C ILE A 21 2.57 -6.73 8.58
N ASN A 22 2.51 -5.62 9.29
CA ASN A 22 3.16 -4.38 8.87
C ASN A 22 2.76 -3.96 7.44
N GLY A 23 1.49 -4.19 7.09
CA GLY A 23 0.95 -3.88 5.76
C GLY A 23 1.28 -4.88 4.66
N ILE A 24 2.08 -5.89 4.92
CA ILE A 24 2.39 -6.97 3.98
C ILE A 24 1.43 -8.14 4.21
N GLU A 25 0.77 -8.60 3.16
CA GLU A 25 -0.04 -9.82 3.20
C GLU A 25 0.85 -11.00 3.62
N ALA A 26 0.39 -11.77 4.60
CA ALA A 26 1.21 -12.84 5.14
C ALA A 26 1.30 -14.04 4.17
N ASP A 27 2.49 -14.59 4.06
CA ASP A 27 2.84 -15.72 3.17
C ASP A 27 2.56 -17.10 3.78
N ARG A 28 1.98 -17.13 4.98
CA ARG A 28 1.72 -18.36 5.76
C ARG A 28 0.49 -18.18 6.64
N GLY A 29 -0.01 -19.30 7.22
CA GLY A 29 -1.14 -19.26 8.15
C GLY A 29 -0.81 -18.46 9.42
N ALA A 30 -1.82 -17.81 10.01
CA ALA A 30 -1.61 -16.98 11.20
C ALA A 30 -1.07 -17.77 12.41
N ALA A 31 -1.39 -19.07 12.50
CA ALA A 31 -0.85 -19.95 13.52
C ALA A 31 0.67 -20.22 13.37
N ASP A 32 1.20 -20.04 12.17
CA ASP A 32 2.60 -20.28 11.82
C ASP A 32 3.44 -18.99 11.83
N TYR A 33 2.81 -17.84 12.01
CA TYR A 33 3.50 -16.55 12.08
C TYR A 33 3.79 -16.18 13.55
N ARG A 34 5.02 -15.78 13.80
CA ARG A 34 5.42 -15.31 15.13
C ARG A 34 5.54 -13.80 15.15
N LEU A 35 4.58 -13.13 15.77
CA LEU A 35 4.61 -11.68 15.98
C LEU A 35 5.87 -11.26 16.77
N ARG A 36 6.43 -10.13 16.39
CA ARG A 36 7.58 -9.48 17.02
C ARG A 36 7.17 -8.17 17.68
N PRO A 37 7.91 -7.68 18.67
CA PRO A 37 7.66 -6.37 19.25
C PRO A 37 7.66 -5.29 18.16
N GLY A 38 6.57 -4.52 18.09
CA GLY A 38 6.37 -3.47 17.11
C GLY A 38 5.63 -3.89 15.84
N ASP A 39 5.39 -5.20 15.64
CA ASP A 39 4.54 -5.64 14.53
C ASP A 39 3.11 -5.15 14.71
N ARG A 40 2.50 -4.77 13.60
CA ARG A 40 1.08 -4.43 13.48
C ARG A 40 0.39 -5.50 12.68
N GLU A 41 -0.57 -6.18 13.27
CA GLU A 41 -1.42 -7.16 12.61
C GLU A 41 -2.71 -6.49 12.17
N TRP A 42 -3.13 -6.76 10.95
CA TRP A 42 -4.37 -6.28 10.35
C TRP A 42 -5.11 -7.46 9.73
N TRP A 43 -6.38 -7.57 10.00
CA TRP A 43 -7.28 -8.53 9.37
C TRP A 43 -8.25 -7.82 8.46
N ASP A 44 -8.42 -8.39 7.25
CA ASP A 44 -9.26 -7.83 6.21
C ASP A 44 -10.21 -8.89 5.66
N TYR A 45 -11.51 -8.61 5.73
CA TYR A 45 -12.54 -9.45 5.15
C TYR A 45 -12.84 -8.96 3.74
N ARG A 46 -12.47 -9.74 2.74
CA ARG A 46 -12.60 -9.30 1.36
C ARG A 46 -13.08 -10.36 0.39
N TYR A 47 -13.61 -9.87 -0.72
CA TYR A 47 -13.92 -10.65 -1.90
C TYR A 47 -12.61 -10.87 -2.69
N TRP A 48 -12.15 -12.13 -2.77
CA TRP A 48 -10.85 -12.45 -3.34
C TRP A 48 -10.92 -12.92 -4.80
N ASN A 49 -12.12 -13.18 -5.39
CA ASN A 49 -12.25 -13.66 -6.77
C ASN A 49 -11.78 -12.62 -7.82
N ASP A 50 -11.87 -11.32 -7.51
CA ASP A 50 -11.45 -10.27 -8.44
C ASP A 50 -9.97 -9.85 -8.21
N LEU A 51 -9.51 -9.89 -6.95
CA LEU A 51 -8.14 -9.54 -6.56
C LEU A 51 -7.68 -10.50 -5.46
N ILE A 52 -6.92 -11.52 -5.86
CA ILE A 52 -6.45 -12.56 -4.95
C ILE A 52 -5.38 -12.04 -3.99
N GLN A 53 -4.56 -11.09 -4.42
CA GLN A 53 -3.46 -10.57 -3.63
C GLN A 53 -3.46 -9.04 -3.60
N VAL A 54 -3.39 -8.50 -2.40
CA VAL A 54 -3.08 -7.09 -2.14
C VAL A 54 -1.88 -7.08 -1.19
N PRO A 55 -0.67 -7.07 -1.73
CA PRO A 55 0.53 -7.38 -0.95
C PRO A 55 0.95 -6.31 0.05
N VAL A 56 0.35 -5.10 0.01
CA VAL A 56 0.65 -4.01 0.96
C VAL A 56 -0.62 -3.24 1.28
N ALA A 57 -0.99 -3.21 2.55
CA ALA A 57 -2.13 -2.43 3.05
C ALA A 57 -1.68 -1.04 3.52
N ILE A 58 -2.29 0.03 3.01
CA ILE A 58 -1.94 1.42 3.35
C ILE A 58 -2.26 1.75 4.80
N GLY A 59 -3.32 1.19 5.37
CA GLY A 59 -3.77 1.42 6.75
C GLY A 59 -2.73 1.11 7.83
N SER A 60 -1.64 0.42 7.48
CA SER A 60 -0.51 0.18 8.37
C SER A 60 0.56 1.28 8.35
N TRP A 61 0.39 2.35 7.54
CA TRP A 61 1.41 3.41 7.43
C TRP A 61 1.91 3.88 8.81
N PRO A 62 3.20 4.06 9.05
CA PRO A 62 4.33 4.07 8.09
C PRO A 62 4.95 2.69 7.79
N GLU A 63 4.31 1.60 8.18
CA GLU A 63 4.75 0.27 7.80
C GLU A 63 4.47 -0.02 6.29
N PRO A 64 5.29 -0.86 5.66
CA PRO A 64 6.42 -1.68 6.16
C PRO A 64 7.77 -0.95 6.17
N PHE A 65 7.81 0.35 6.01
CA PHE A 65 9.03 1.15 5.82
C PHE A 65 9.86 1.29 7.10
N VAL A 66 9.31 0.94 8.28
CA VAL A 66 9.97 1.05 9.59
C VAL A 66 10.43 -0.31 10.10
N HIS A 67 9.49 -1.24 10.29
CA HIS A 67 9.79 -2.55 10.87
C HIS A 67 9.93 -3.66 9.83
N GLY A 68 9.40 -3.44 8.61
CA GLY A 68 9.43 -4.43 7.54
C GLY A 68 8.53 -5.64 7.84
N PHE A 69 8.90 -6.81 7.29
CA PHE A 69 8.12 -8.03 7.41
C PHE A 69 9.01 -9.18 7.90
N ASP A 70 8.49 -10.01 8.80
CA ASP A 70 9.15 -11.21 9.35
C ASP A 70 10.58 -10.93 9.87
N GLY A 71 10.77 -9.79 10.56
CA GLY A 71 12.06 -9.36 11.09
C GLY A 71 13.04 -8.79 10.07
N HIS A 72 12.66 -8.69 8.81
CA HIS A 72 13.47 -8.08 7.76
C HIS A 72 13.15 -6.58 7.66
N ARG A 73 13.86 -5.80 8.44
CA ARG A 73 13.74 -4.34 8.42
C ARG A 73 14.36 -3.76 7.15
N PRO A 74 13.74 -2.72 6.54
CA PRO A 74 14.38 -1.94 5.50
C PRO A 74 15.72 -1.41 5.98
N ARG A 75 16.78 -1.57 5.17
CA ARG A 75 18.09 -0.95 5.46
C ARG A 75 18.03 0.57 5.37
N ALA A 76 17.27 1.05 4.40
CA ALA A 76 16.92 2.44 4.19
C ALA A 76 15.73 2.55 3.24
N VAL A 77 15.04 3.69 3.26
CA VAL A 77 13.91 4.02 2.40
C VAL A 77 14.33 5.17 1.48
N ASP A 78 14.09 5.02 0.18
CA ASP A 78 14.26 6.08 -0.81
C ASP A 78 12.94 6.86 -0.93
N VAL A 79 12.97 8.15 -0.60
CA VAL A 79 11.81 9.05 -0.70
C VAL A 79 12.13 10.14 -1.71
N ALA A 80 11.37 10.20 -2.79
CA ALA A 80 11.64 11.15 -3.87
C ALA A 80 10.36 11.70 -4.52
N GLY A 81 10.52 12.70 -5.37
CA GLY A 81 9.48 13.32 -6.19
C GLY A 81 9.29 14.80 -5.91
N LEU A 82 8.03 15.25 -5.84
CA LEU A 82 7.69 16.65 -5.59
C LEU A 82 8.26 17.15 -4.25
N PRO A 83 8.50 18.47 -4.10
CA PRO A 83 9.09 19.02 -2.87
C PRO A 83 8.39 18.61 -1.56
N CYS A 84 7.08 18.40 -1.60
CA CYS A 84 6.29 17.94 -0.46
C CYS A 84 6.54 16.48 -0.04
N SER A 85 7.35 15.73 -0.77
CA SER A 85 7.87 14.43 -0.31
C SER A 85 8.66 14.57 0.99
N ALA A 86 9.13 15.78 1.31
CA ALA A 86 9.79 16.11 2.58
C ALA A 86 8.89 15.89 3.80
N ASP A 87 7.57 16.11 3.69
CA ASP A 87 6.61 15.86 4.77
C ASP A 87 6.54 14.37 5.10
N VAL A 88 6.43 13.53 4.08
CA VAL A 88 6.43 12.06 4.20
C VAL A 88 7.77 11.55 4.75
N ALA A 89 8.87 12.11 4.26
CA ALA A 89 10.21 11.81 4.76
C ALA A 89 10.36 12.16 6.25
N GLY A 90 9.77 13.27 6.69
CA GLY A 90 9.70 13.69 8.09
C GLY A 90 9.00 12.65 8.97
N THR A 91 7.83 12.20 8.56
CA THR A 91 7.06 11.16 9.27
C THR A 91 7.83 9.85 9.36
N LEU A 92 8.45 9.40 8.27
CA LEU A 92 9.27 8.18 8.27
C LEU A 92 10.46 8.29 9.23
N ARG A 93 11.18 9.44 9.24
CA ARG A 93 12.29 9.66 10.19
C ARG A 93 11.80 9.65 11.63
N ALA A 94 10.68 10.33 11.91
CA ALA A 94 10.08 10.37 13.25
C ALA A 94 9.67 8.96 13.73
N ALA A 95 9.23 8.11 12.83
CA ALA A 95 8.92 6.71 13.10
C ALA A 95 10.17 5.79 13.21
N GLY A 96 11.35 6.29 12.94
CA GLY A 96 12.61 5.55 13.06
C GLY A 96 13.14 4.92 11.78
N ALA A 97 12.56 5.22 10.63
CA ALA A 97 13.08 4.78 9.33
C ALA A 97 14.40 5.52 8.98
N ARG A 98 15.35 4.79 8.40
CA ARG A 98 16.55 5.39 7.80
C ARG A 98 16.21 5.76 6.36
N LEU A 99 16.57 6.98 5.95
CA LEU A 99 16.37 7.43 4.58
C LEU A 99 17.67 7.37 3.77
N THR A 100 17.54 7.30 2.45
CA THR A 100 18.65 7.28 1.49
C THR A 100 18.26 8.03 0.21
N GLU A 101 19.25 8.61 -0.45
CA GLU A 101 19.12 9.15 -1.82
C GLU A 101 19.55 8.13 -2.89
N ARG A 102 19.93 6.92 -2.46
CA ARG A 102 20.32 5.83 -3.36
C ARG A 102 19.13 4.90 -3.60
N PRO A 103 19.07 4.23 -4.76
CA PRO A 103 18.03 3.23 -5.02
C PRO A 103 17.88 2.24 -3.86
N SER A 104 16.65 2.00 -3.46
CA SER A 104 16.28 1.09 -2.39
C SER A 104 15.12 0.21 -2.85
N PRO A 105 15.00 -1.04 -2.37
CA PRO A 105 13.80 -1.85 -2.59
C PRO A 105 12.56 -1.31 -1.84
N PHE A 106 12.76 -0.37 -0.91
CA PHE A 106 11.69 0.33 -0.20
C PHE A 106 11.66 1.78 -0.65
N THR A 107 10.60 2.16 -1.38
CA THR A 107 10.51 3.47 -2.02
C THR A 107 9.19 4.17 -1.72
N VAL A 108 9.24 5.49 -1.60
CA VAL A 108 8.05 6.35 -1.57
C VAL A 108 8.18 7.41 -2.65
N ARG A 109 7.19 7.52 -3.52
CA ARG A 109 7.14 8.50 -4.61
C ARG A 109 5.99 9.46 -4.39
N VAL A 110 6.27 10.76 -4.48
CA VAL A 110 5.25 11.82 -4.51
C VAL A 110 5.32 12.51 -5.86
N GLU A 111 4.32 12.30 -6.71
CA GLU A 111 4.42 12.67 -8.13
C GLU A 111 3.07 13.10 -8.73
N THR A 112 3.06 13.52 -9.98
CA THR A 112 1.84 13.79 -10.72
C THR A 112 1.30 12.51 -11.35
N PHE A 113 0.00 12.50 -11.73
CA PHE A 113 -0.59 11.39 -12.48
C PHE A 113 0.17 11.12 -13.79
N ALA A 114 0.67 12.15 -14.45
CA ALA A 114 1.44 11.99 -15.68
C ALA A 114 2.76 11.23 -15.44
N GLN A 115 3.44 11.49 -14.34
CA GLN A 115 4.67 10.79 -13.95
C GLN A 115 4.35 9.34 -13.56
N ALA A 116 3.34 9.13 -12.70
CA ALA A 116 2.91 7.78 -12.31
C ALA A 116 2.44 6.94 -13.52
N ALA A 117 1.66 7.53 -14.42
CA ALA A 117 1.20 6.84 -15.63
C ALA A 117 2.33 6.49 -16.61
N ALA A 118 3.42 7.26 -16.63
CA ALA A 118 4.60 6.92 -17.42
C ALA A 118 5.37 5.72 -16.83
N ALA A 119 5.32 5.56 -15.51
CA ALA A 119 5.97 4.43 -14.84
C ALA A 119 5.16 3.13 -14.94
N PHE A 120 3.81 3.23 -14.99
CA PHE A 120 2.93 2.07 -14.92
C PHE A 120 1.77 2.16 -15.93
N SER A 121 1.65 1.16 -16.80
CA SER A 121 0.41 0.95 -17.56
C SER A 121 -0.71 0.39 -16.66
N PRO A 122 -1.99 0.51 -17.06
CA PRO A 122 -3.09 -0.10 -16.31
C PRO A 122 -2.91 -1.59 -16.04
N ASP A 123 -2.32 -2.34 -16.98
CA ASP A 123 -2.07 -3.77 -16.80
C ASP A 123 -0.99 -4.04 -15.76
N VAL A 124 0.04 -3.20 -15.68
CA VAL A 124 1.07 -3.30 -14.64
C VAL A 124 0.47 -3.02 -13.27
N TRP A 125 -0.37 -2.00 -13.13
CA TRP A 125 -1.06 -1.70 -11.89
C TRP A 125 -1.92 -2.88 -11.43
N ARG A 126 -2.75 -3.43 -12.34
CA ARG A 126 -3.60 -4.59 -12.05
C ARG A 126 -2.80 -5.85 -11.70
N GLY A 127 -1.75 -6.12 -12.44
CA GLY A 127 -0.87 -7.27 -12.21
C GLY A 127 -0.13 -7.23 -10.87
N ARG A 128 -0.11 -6.06 -10.20
CA ARG A 128 0.47 -5.87 -8.86
C ARG A 128 -0.57 -5.91 -7.74
N GLY A 129 -1.82 -6.25 -8.05
CA GLY A 129 -2.90 -6.36 -7.07
C GLY A 129 -3.38 -5.02 -6.50
N LEU A 130 -3.18 -3.90 -7.20
CA LEU A 130 -3.60 -2.59 -6.74
C LEU A 130 -5.10 -2.41 -6.83
N THR A 131 -5.72 -2.01 -5.72
CA THR A 131 -7.15 -1.70 -5.64
C THR A 131 -7.50 -0.31 -6.17
N VAL A 132 -6.49 0.55 -6.31
CA VAL A 132 -6.59 1.87 -6.94
C VAL A 132 -5.47 2.04 -7.95
N TYR A 133 -5.77 2.56 -9.13
CA TYR A 133 -4.78 2.74 -10.19
C TYR A 133 -5.20 3.84 -11.17
N LEU A 134 -4.29 4.19 -12.10
CA LEU A 134 -4.55 5.16 -13.17
C LEU A 134 -4.85 4.45 -14.49
N ASP A 135 -5.92 4.88 -15.15
CA ASP A 135 -6.24 4.53 -16.52
C ASP A 135 -6.58 5.80 -17.33
N ALA A 136 -5.78 6.09 -18.34
CA ALA A 136 -5.91 7.29 -19.16
C ALA A 136 -6.03 8.60 -18.34
N GLY A 137 -5.25 8.72 -17.25
CA GLY A 137 -5.26 9.87 -16.34
C GLY A 137 -6.46 9.94 -15.39
N ARG A 138 -7.30 8.91 -15.35
CA ARG A 138 -8.42 8.79 -14.41
C ARG A 138 -8.07 7.82 -13.29
N VAL A 139 -8.51 8.14 -12.09
CA VAL A 139 -8.43 7.22 -10.96
C VAL A 139 -9.49 6.14 -11.12
N MET A 140 -9.04 4.89 -11.09
CA MET A 140 -9.89 3.70 -11.10
C MET A 140 -9.82 3.05 -9.74
N VAL A 141 -10.96 2.68 -9.18
CA VAL A 141 -11.07 1.99 -7.89
C VAL A 141 -11.74 0.65 -8.09
N TYR A 142 -11.13 -0.41 -7.58
CA TYR A 142 -11.74 -1.73 -7.53
C TYR A 142 -12.83 -1.73 -6.46
N ARG A 143 -14.07 -1.89 -6.90
CA ARG A 143 -15.22 -2.08 -6.01
C ARG A 143 -15.69 -3.53 -6.14
N THR A 144 -15.34 -4.33 -5.18
CA THR A 144 -15.62 -5.76 -5.16
C THR A 144 -16.93 -6.09 -4.44
N PRO A 145 -17.76 -6.97 -4.97
CA PRO A 145 -17.70 -7.57 -6.31
C PRO A 145 -18.11 -6.55 -7.39
N GLY A 146 -17.49 -6.63 -8.59
CA GLY A 146 -17.93 -5.85 -9.75
C GLY A 146 -16.85 -5.14 -10.54
N GLY A 147 -15.59 -5.32 -10.20
CA GLY A 147 -14.44 -4.83 -10.95
C GLY A 147 -14.17 -3.33 -10.82
N PRO A 148 -13.23 -2.79 -11.62
CA PRO A 148 -12.79 -1.41 -11.50
C PRO A 148 -13.83 -0.43 -12.06
N ARG A 149 -14.01 0.68 -11.33
CA ARG A 149 -14.87 1.78 -11.74
C ARG A 149 -14.12 3.10 -11.65
N PRO A 150 -14.37 4.06 -12.56
CA PRO A 150 -13.79 5.39 -12.45
C PRO A 150 -14.32 6.13 -11.22
N GLU A 151 -13.42 6.87 -10.57
CA GLU A 151 -13.74 7.79 -9.49
C GLU A 151 -13.54 9.22 -9.99
N PRO A 152 -14.59 9.85 -10.56
CA PRO A 152 -14.45 11.10 -11.32
C PRO A 152 -14.01 12.30 -10.47
N ASP A 153 -14.30 12.27 -9.17
CA ASP A 153 -13.99 13.37 -8.24
C ASP A 153 -12.65 13.17 -7.52
N ALA A 154 -11.91 12.08 -7.86
CA ALA A 154 -10.61 11.84 -7.25
C ALA A 154 -9.52 12.63 -7.97
N HIS A 155 -8.93 13.58 -7.26
CA HIS A 155 -7.82 14.42 -7.70
C HIS A 155 -6.45 13.89 -7.26
N ALA A 156 -6.42 12.87 -6.40
CA ALA A 156 -5.20 12.21 -5.94
C ALA A 156 -5.47 10.74 -5.62
N LEU A 157 -4.41 9.96 -5.58
CA LEU A 157 -4.43 8.58 -5.09
C LEU A 157 -3.21 8.29 -4.22
N ILE A 158 -3.38 7.34 -3.31
CA ILE A 158 -2.30 6.72 -2.56
C ILE A 158 -2.40 5.22 -2.83
N ALA A 159 -1.34 4.63 -3.34
CA ALA A 159 -1.30 3.21 -3.66
C ALA A 159 0.00 2.59 -3.15
N ALA A 160 -0.07 1.39 -2.62
CA ALA A 160 1.10 0.67 -2.18
C ALA A 160 1.11 -0.74 -2.76
N TYR A 161 2.28 -1.25 -3.12
CA TYR A 161 2.45 -2.59 -3.65
C TYR A 161 3.84 -3.13 -3.36
N GLN A 162 4.02 -4.43 -3.58
CA GLN A 162 5.29 -5.10 -3.45
C GLN A 162 5.88 -5.34 -4.85
N PRO A 163 6.96 -4.63 -5.24
CA PRO A 163 7.51 -4.74 -6.60
C PRO A 163 8.21 -6.07 -6.90
N GLY A 164 8.66 -6.79 -5.88
CA GLY A 164 9.36 -8.08 -6.02
C GLY A 164 8.49 -9.28 -5.67
N GLU A 165 8.93 -10.47 -6.07
CA GLU A 165 8.23 -11.74 -5.78
C GLU A 165 8.42 -12.22 -4.33
N ALA A 166 9.51 -11.80 -3.68
CA ALA A 166 9.83 -12.24 -2.33
C ALA A 166 9.08 -11.41 -1.28
N THR A 167 8.18 -12.06 -0.56
CA THR A 167 7.31 -11.42 0.45
C THR A 167 8.09 -10.57 1.44
N GLY A 168 7.70 -9.30 1.56
CA GLY A 168 8.27 -8.35 2.51
C GLY A 168 9.71 -7.90 2.24
N ARG A 169 10.27 -8.20 1.07
CA ARG A 169 11.64 -7.77 0.70
C ARG A 169 11.68 -6.43 -0.01
N SER A 170 10.54 -5.95 -0.45
CA SER A 170 10.37 -4.66 -1.11
C SER A 170 9.00 -4.09 -0.83
N ALA A 171 8.86 -2.78 -0.92
CA ALA A 171 7.57 -2.09 -0.92
C ALA A 171 7.71 -0.75 -1.64
N GLU A 172 6.72 -0.40 -2.41
CA GLU A 172 6.63 0.92 -3.02
C GLU A 172 5.29 1.56 -2.68
N LEU A 173 5.35 2.80 -2.21
CA LEU A 173 4.20 3.65 -1.97
C LEU A 173 4.23 4.80 -2.98
N ILE A 174 3.13 4.96 -3.71
CA ILE A 174 2.95 6.06 -4.66
C ILE A 174 1.86 6.98 -4.12
N VAL A 175 2.19 8.25 -4.01
CA VAL A 175 1.26 9.34 -3.74
C VAL A 175 1.22 10.20 -4.99
N ALA A 176 0.12 10.17 -5.73
CA ALA A 176 0.04 10.89 -6.99
C ALA A 176 -1.20 11.79 -7.05
N GLY A 177 -1.10 12.88 -7.81
CA GLY A 177 -2.21 13.80 -8.03
C GLY A 177 -2.30 14.28 -9.49
N ASP A 178 -3.49 14.71 -9.91
CA ASP A 178 -3.72 15.27 -11.24
C ASP A 178 -2.87 16.54 -11.46
N ILE A 179 -2.65 17.30 -10.41
CA ILE A 179 -1.73 18.45 -10.37
C ILE A 179 -0.80 18.34 -9.14
N PRO A 180 0.36 19.00 -9.12
CA PRO A 180 1.29 18.95 -7.98
C PRO A 180 0.66 19.31 -6.64
N ARG A 181 -0.29 20.24 -6.62
CA ARG A 181 -0.99 20.64 -5.38
C ARG A 181 -1.83 19.52 -4.80
N ALA A 182 -2.51 18.73 -5.64
CA ALA A 182 -3.31 17.59 -5.19
C ALA A 182 -2.42 16.46 -4.64
N ALA A 183 -1.33 16.13 -5.34
CA ALA A 183 -0.33 15.19 -4.83
C ALA A 183 0.23 15.61 -3.47
N CYS A 184 0.57 16.90 -3.31
CA CYS A 184 1.07 17.43 -2.06
C CYS A 184 0.02 17.45 -0.93
N ALA A 185 -1.27 17.65 -1.26
CA ALA A 185 -2.34 17.52 -0.27
C ALA A 185 -2.45 16.08 0.24
N ALA A 186 -2.44 15.10 -0.66
CA ALA A 186 -2.45 13.68 -0.30
C ALA A 186 -1.21 13.27 0.52
N ALA A 187 -0.02 13.77 0.15
CA ALA A 187 1.21 13.53 0.89
C ALA A 187 1.13 14.07 2.34
N ARG A 188 0.58 15.25 2.55
CA ARG A 188 0.36 15.80 3.89
C ARG A 188 -0.68 14.99 4.68
N THR A 189 -1.80 14.60 4.04
CA THR A 189 -2.78 13.72 4.69
C THR A 189 -2.13 12.44 5.18
N LEU A 190 -1.32 11.81 4.36
CA LEU A 190 -0.57 10.61 4.73
C LEU A 190 0.40 10.88 5.89
N ALA A 191 1.10 12.02 5.88
CA ALA A 191 2.07 12.39 6.91
C ALA A 191 1.41 12.70 8.27
N GLU A 192 0.25 13.36 8.25
CA GLU A 192 -0.47 13.82 9.46
C GLU A 192 -1.32 12.72 10.11
N HIS A 193 -1.70 11.70 9.36
CA HIS A 193 -2.61 10.64 9.82
C HIS A 193 -2.03 9.22 9.66
N PRO A 194 -0.93 8.88 10.35
CA PRO A 194 -0.38 7.54 10.29
C PRO A 194 -1.43 6.52 10.80
N GLY A 195 -1.68 5.49 9.98
CA GLY A 195 -2.66 4.45 10.27
C GLY A 195 -4.13 4.79 9.96
N ALA A 196 -4.43 6.01 9.52
CA ALA A 196 -5.82 6.44 9.24
C ALA A 196 -6.21 6.37 7.76
N VAL A 197 -5.28 6.03 6.89
CA VAL A 197 -5.51 5.94 5.45
C VAL A 197 -5.86 4.49 5.11
N ALA A 198 -7.13 4.21 5.05
CA ALA A 198 -7.69 2.93 4.62
C ALA A 198 -8.36 3.06 3.25
#